data_09b82dcede71783d67670439b08ee8f3
#
_entry.id   09b82dcede71783d67670439b08ee8f3
#
_cell.length_a   1.000
_cell.length_b   1.000
_cell.length_c   1.000
_cell.angle_alpha   90.00
_cell.angle_beta   90.00
_cell.angle_gamma   90.00
#
_symmetry.space_group_name_H-M   'P 1'
#
loop_
_entity.id
_entity.type
_entity.pdbx_description
1 polymer ?
#
loop_
_entity_poly.entity_id
_entity_poly.type
_entity_poly.pdbx_seq_one_letter_code
_entity_poly.pdbx_strand_id
1 'polypeptide(L)'
;MLLSALYEPYNLSGSAPCPAHPLGQRAFLQSEISDYAADMNVALAYLNCLDDWNDEINLPALASAKILEPSYRKVCKEYPRQCGVIKQSMSELKAIEDRRETSTDAAATVFGRLMAELFVMREDHWQNDLRTFGMALGQFVYVMDACIDLKGDKRAYKYNPFVYLYGRLDERERFKSILELLLADCVRSFERLPIVQDADIIKNILCSGVWIKFDSHYGTDNK
;
A
#
# COMPACT_ATOMS: atom_id res chain seq x y z
N MET A 1 1.36 11.19 5.81
CA MET A 1 1.97 12.39 5.19
C MET A 1 1.04 13.08 4.21
N LEU A 2 0.57 12.48 3.09
CA LEU A 2 -0.31 13.16 2.11
C LEU A 2 -1.59 13.73 2.73
N LEU A 3 -2.36 12.92 3.46
CA LEU A 3 -3.56 13.40 4.16
C LEU A 3 -3.25 14.48 5.19
N SER A 4 -2.13 14.36 5.92
CA SER A 4 -1.72 15.39 6.88
C SER A 4 -1.36 16.70 6.19
N ALA A 5 -0.72 16.65 5.02
CA ALA A 5 -0.38 17.82 4.23
C ALA A 5 -1.63 18.45 3.57
N LEU A 6 -2.66 17.65 3.25
CA LEU A 6 -3.91 18.15 2.67
C LEU A 6 -4.83 18.78 3.71
N TYR A 7 -4.98 18.13 4.89
CA TYR A 7 -5.97 18.54 5.90
C TYR A 7 -5.38 19.38 7.03
N GLU A 8 -4.04 19.47 7.12
CA GLU A 8 -3.32 20.24 8.15
C GLU A 8 -3.92 20.04 9.56
N PRO A 9 -4.04 18.78 10.05
CA PRO A 9 -4.74 18.50 11.28
C PRO A 9 -4.01 19.10 12.50
N TYR A 10 -4.76 19.40 13.54
CA TYR A 10 -4.15 19.77 14.82
C TYR A 10 -3.31 18.61 15.36
N ASN A 11 -2.05 18.90 15.69
CA ASN A 11 -1.11 17.92 16.22
C ASN A 11 -0.96 18.06 17.73
N LEU A 12 -1.18 16.96 18.46
CA LEU A 12 -0.80 16.83 19.85
C LEU A 12 0.66 16.38 19.93
N SER A 13 1.48 17.09 20.69
CA SER A 13 2.86 16.71 20.96
C SER A 13 2.99 16.07 22.32
N GLY A 14 3.82 15.05 22.43
CA GLY A 14 4.08 14.37 23.69
C GLY A 14 5.41 13.61 23.65
N SER A 15 5.71 12.92 24.74
CA SER A 15 6.83 11.99 24.81
C SER A 15 6.39 10.69 25.48
N ALA A 16 6.86 9.57 24.95
CA ALA A 16 6.57 8.25 25.48
C ALA A 16 7.79 7.32 25.34
N PRO A 17 7.89 6.26 26.17
CA PRO A 17 8.89 5.23 25.98
C PRO A 17 8.64 4.49 24.66
N CYS A 18 9.68 4.33 23.85
CA CYS A 18 9.60 3.57 22.61
C CYS A 18 9.81 2.07 22.92
N PRO A 19 8.97 1.15 22.41
CA PRO A 19 9.16 -0.30 22.63
C PRO A 19 10.54 -0.81 22.20
N ALA A 20 11.12 -0.24 21.14
CA ALA A 20 12.46 -0.58 20.67
C ALA A 20 13.58 0.06 21.50
N HIS A 21 13.28 1.10 22.31
CA HIS A 21 14.23 1.84 23.14
C HIS A 21 13.60 2.17 24.49
N PRO A 22 13.33 1.17 25.36
CA PRO A 22 12.51 1.34 26.56
C PRO A 22 13.14 2.27 27.63
N LEU A 23 14.44 2.51 27.56
CA LEU A 23 15.17 3.39 28.48
C LEU A 23 15.13 4.87 28.06
N GLY A 24 14.52 5.22 26.94
CA GLY A 24 14.49 6.59 26.41
C GLY A 24 13.07 7.08 26.11
N GLN A 25 12.82 8.36 26.46
CA GLN A 25 11.62 9.07 26.02
C GLN A 25 11.82 9.52 24.55
N ARG A 26 10.82 9.27 23.69
CA ARG A 26 10.79 9.74 22.31
C ARG A 26 9.65 10.71 22.13
N ALA A 27 9.95 11.87 21.54
CA ALA A 27 8.93 12.82 21.14
C ALA A 27 8.05 12.21 20.04
N PHE A 28 6.75 12.42 20.12
CA PHE A 28 5.80 12.05 19.09
C PHE A 28 4.84 13.20 18.76
N LEU A 29 4.32 13.17 17.55
CA LEU A 29 3.18 13.98 17.12
C LEU A 29 2.01 13.02 16.83
N GLN A 30 0.85 13.32 17.38
CA GLN A 30 -0.38 12.56 17.16
C GLN A 30 -1.44 13.47 16.57
N SER A 31 -2.17 13.00 15.61
CA SER A 31 -3.30 13.68 15.00
C SER A 31 -4.38 12.66 14.61
N GLU A 32 -5.57 13.13 14.31
CA GLU A 32 -6.64 12.26 13.77
C GLU A 32 -6.20 11.47 12.52
N ILE A 33 -5.32 12.05 11.70
CA ILE A 33 -4.78 11.38 10.51
C ILE A 33 -3.80 10.27 10.89
N SER A 34 -2.97 10.48 11.92
CA SER A 34 -2.07 9.42 12.41
C SER A 34 -2.85 8.26 13.05
N ASP A 35 -3.92 8.57 13.77
CA ASP A 35 -4.79 7.57 14.38
C ASP A 35 -5.54 6.78 13.31
N TYR A 36 -6.12 7.47 12.32
CA TYR A 36 -6.71 6.82 11.15
C TYR A 36 -5.72 5.88 10.42
N ALA A 37 -4.50 6.35 10.18
CA ALA A 37 -3.48 5.53 9.52
C ALA A 37 -3.11 4.30 10.34
N ALA A 38 -3.03 4.42 11.67
CA ALA A 38 -2.80 3.29 12.57
C ALA A 38 -3.95 2.29 12.53
N ASP A 39 -5.21 2.76 12.52
CA ASP A 39 -6.39 1.92 12.42
C ASP A 39 -6.47 1.16 11.10
N MET A 40 -6.15 1.81 9.97
CA MET A 40 -6.08 1.14 8.66
C MET A 40 -4.97 0.09 8.64
N ASN A 41 -3.82 0.34 9.25
CA ASN A 41 -2.75 -0.66 9.40
C ASN A 41 -3.19 -1.87 10.25
N VAL A 42 -3.95 -1.65 11.32
CA VAL A 42 -4.52 -2.74 12.13
C VAL A 42 -5.48 -3.60 11.28
N ALA A 43 -6.34 -2.96 10.47
CA ALA A 43 -7.30 -3.67 9.63
C ALA A 43 -6.58 -4.52 8.55
N LEU A 44 -5.60 -3.94 7.87
CA LEU A 44 -4.79 -4.64 6.86
C LEU A 44 -4.01 -5.80 7.47
N ALA A 45 -3.29 -5.55 8.59
CA ALA A 45 -2.48 -6.55 9.24
C ALA A 45 -3.32 -7.73 9.77
N TYR A 46 -4.49 -7.47 10.35
CA TYR A 46 -5.38 -8.50 10.82
C TYR A 46 -5.83 -9.43 9.69
N LEU A 47 -6.29 -8.86 8.58
CA LEU A 47 -6.79 -9.64 7.44
C LEU A 47 -5.65 -10.40 6.73
N ASN A 48 -4.47 -9.80 6.63
CA ASN A 48 -3.28 -10.47 6.10
C ASN A 48 -2.87 -11.67 6.96
N CYS A 49 -2.86 -11.52 8.29
CA CYS A 49 -2.58 -12.64 9.20
C CYS A 49 -3.61 -13.77 9.09
N LEU A 50 -4.88 -13.45 8.82
CA LEU A 50 -5.90 -14.47 8.58
C LEU A 50 -5.70 -15.19 7.24
N ASP A 51 -5.29 -14.48 6.22
CA ASP A 51 -4.98 -15.03 4.90
C ASP A 51 -3.79 -16.00 4.99
N ASP A 52 -2.69 -15.58 5.60
CA ASP A 52 -1.50 -16.42 5.85
C ASP A 52 -1.85 -17.68 6.67
N TRP A 53 -2.77 -17.58 7.64
CA TRP A 53 -3.24 -18.74 8.38
C TRP A 53 -4.05 -19.69 7.50
N ASN A 54 -4.94 -19.16 6.68
CA ASN A 54 -5.82 -19.98 5.85
C ASN A 54 -5.04 -20.69 4.73
N ASP A 55 -3.98 -20.06 4.21
CA ASP A 55 -3.22 -20.58 3.09
C ASP A 55 -2.09 -21.53 3.50
N GLU A 56 -1.34 -21.17 4.54
CA GLU A 56 -0.13 -21.88 4.93
C GLU A 56 -0.24 -22.57 6.32
N ILE A 57 -1.40 -22.49 6.99
CA ILE A 57 -1.59 -22.95 8.39
C ILE A 57 -0.50 -22.38 9.31
N ASN A 58 -0.19 -21.09 9.12
CA ASN A 58 0.87 -20.38 9.83
C ASN A 58 0.45 -20.05 11.28
N LEU A 59 0.87 -20.84 12.28
CA LEU A 59 0.53 -20.62 13.69
C LEU A 59 0.91 -19.24 14.25
N PRO A 60 2.10 -18.68 13.97
CA PRO A 60 2.44 -17.29 14.30
C PRO A 60 1.45 -16.27 13.74
N ALA A 61 0.99 -16.44 12.50
CA ALA A 61 -0.01 -15.55 11.88
C ALA A 61 -1.35 -15.63 12.61
N LEU A 62 -1.82 -16.84 12.97
CA LEU A 62 -3.03 -17.01 13.77
C LEU A 62 -2.92 -16.35 15.16
N ALA A 63 -1.76 -16.48 15.82
CA ALA A 63 -1.54 -15.83 17.11
C ALA A 63 -1.59 -14.30 16.98
N SER A 64 -0.97 -13.73 15.92
CA SER A 64 -1.00 -12.29 15.60
C SER A 64 -2.42 -11.83 15.30
N ALA A 65 -3.18 -12.59 14.51
CA ALA A 65 -4.59 -12.28 14.22
C ALA A 65 -5.41 -12.21 15.53
N LYS A 66 -5.25 -13.18 16.44
CA LYS A 66 -5.96 -13.17 17.74
C LYS A 66 -5.62 -11.96 18.61
N ILE A 67 -4.38 -11.49 18.57
CA ILE A 67 -3.96 -10.28 19.30
C ILE A 67 -4.59 -9.03 18.67
N LEU A 68 -4.66 -8.95 17.34
CA LEU A 68 -5.21 -7.81 16.62
C LEU A 68 -6.74 -7.77 16.58
N GLU A 69 -7.41 -8.91 16.76
CA GLU A 69 -8.87 -9.03 16.61
C GLU A 69 -9.68 -8.02 17.44
N PRO A 70 -9.41 -7.76 18.74
CA PRO A 70 -10.17 -6.77 19.52
C PRO A 70 -10.04 -5.35 18.93
N SER A 71 -8.85 -4.98 18.46
CA SER A 71 -8.59 -3.68 17.82
C SER A 71 -9.27 -3.61 16.47
N TYR A 72 -9.17 -4.64 15.64
CA TYR A 72 -9.86 -4.74 14.35
C TYR A 72 -11.37 -4.57 14.48
N ARG A 73 -12.00 -5.20 15.49
CA ARG A 73 -13.44 -5.05 15.75
C ARG A 73 -13.85 -3.61 16.09
N LYS A 74 -12.97 -2.84 16.77
CA LYS A 74 -13.19 -1.41 17.03
C LYS A 74 -13.06 -0.60 15.74
N VAL A 75 -12.02 -0.84 14.98
CA VAL A 75 -11.77 -0.17 13.68
C VAL A 75 -12.95 -0.41 12.72
N CYS A 76 -13.48 -1.62 12.65
CA CYS A 76 -14.63 -1.91 11.79
C CYS A 76 -15.93 -1.20 12.21
N LYS A 77 -16.08 -0.84 13.48
CA LYS A 77 -17.23 -0.04 13.94
C LYS A 77 -17.08 1.43 13.55
N GLU A 78 -15.86 1.94 13.59
CA GLU A 78 -15.55 3.34 13.30
C GLU A 78 -15.44 3.60 11.79
N TYR A 79 -14.83 2.66 11.06
CA TYR A 79 -14.56 2.76 9.61
C TYR A 79 -15.16 1.57 8.83
N PRO A 80 -16.49 1.39 8.86
CA PRO A 80 -17.12 0.21 8.25
C PRO A 80 -16.93 0.16 6.72
N ARG A 81 -16.87 1.31 6.05
CA ARG A 81 -16.65 1.41 4.60
C ARG A 81 -15.27 0.88 4.23
N GLN A 82 -14.23 1.38 4.86
CA GLN A 82 -12.83 0.98 4.58
C GLN A 82 -12.62 -0.50 4.91
N CYS A 83 -13.07 -0.96 6.07
CA CYS A 83 -12.96 -2.38 6.46
C CYS A 83 -13.71 -3.30 5.49
N GLY A 84 -14.89 -2.88 5.00
CA GLY A 84 -15.63 -3.60 3.98
C GLY A 84 -14.87 -3.76 2.68
N VAL A 85 -14.27 -2.66 2.19
CA VAL A 85 -13.47 -2.66 0.96
C VAL A 85 -12.19 -3.47 1.12
N ILE A 86 -11.48 -3.36 2.24
CA ILE A 86 -10.27 -4.18 2.49
C ILE A 86 -10.65 -5.66 2.41
N LYS A 87 -11.68 -6.10 3.14
CA LYS A 87 -12.11 -7.49 3.15
C LYS A 87 -12.52 -7.99 1.76
N GLN A 88 -13.28 -7.19 1.03
CA GLN A 88 -13.71 -7.53 -0.32
C GLN A 88 -12.49 -7.64 -1.27
N SER A 89 -11.59 -6.67 -1.25
CA SER A 89 -10.41 -6.65 -2.11
C SER A 89 -9.47 -7.82 -1.83
N MET A 90 -9.25 -8.19 -0.57
CA MET A 90 -8.47 -9.38 -0.20
C MET A 90 -9.10 -10.65 -0.80
N SER A 91 -10.42 -10.80 -0.69
CA SER A 91 -11.13 -11.95 -1.27
C SER A 91 -11.06 -11.98 -2.80
N GLU A 92 -11.16 -10.82 -3.47
CA GLU A 92 -11.05 -10.72 -4.92
C GLU A 92 -9.62 -11.02 -5.40
N LEU A 93 -8.58 -10.49 -4.71
CA LEU A 93 -7.18 -10.79 -5.01
C LEU A 93 -6.91 -12.28 -4.91
N LYS A 94 -7.34 -12.91 -3.81
CA LYS A 94 -7.21 -14.36 -3.64
C LYS A 94 -7.87 -15.14 -4.77
N ALA A 95 -9.07 -14.76 -5.17
CA ALA A 95 -9.75 -15.41 -6.29
C ALA A 95 -9.04 -15.23 -7.64
N ILE A 96 -8.32 -14.13 -7.86
CA ILE A 96 -7.46 -13.89 -9.02
C ILE A 96 -6.22 -14.80 -8.95
N GLU A 97 -5.59 -14.91 -7.80
CA GLU A 97 -4.43 -15.77 -7.55
C GLU A 97 -4.75 -17.26 -7.73
N ASP A 98 -5.87 -17.72 -7.16
CA ASP A 98 -6.33 -19.12 -7.27
C ASP A 98 -6.58 -19.51 -8.71
N ARG A 99 -7.11 -18.60 -9.54
CA ARG A 99 -7.29 -18.81 -10.99
C ARG A 99 -6.02 -18.65 -11.80
N ARG A 100 -4.92 -18.21 -11.17
CA ARG A 100 -3.65 -17.85 -11.82
C ARG A 100 -3.89 -16.92 -13.02
N GLU A 101 -4.70 -15.89 -12.79
CA GLU A 101 -5.05 -14.90 -13.83
C GLU A 101 -3.79 -14.23 -14.37
N THR A 102 -3.64 -14.19 -15.69
CA THR A 102 -2.46 -13.61 -16.34
C THR A 102 -2.60 -12.12 -16.64
N SER A 103 -3.80 -11.57 -16.48
CA SER A 103 -4.04 -10.13 -16.62
C SER A 103 -3.51 -9.39 -15.40
N THR A 104 -2.46 -8.62 -15.61
CA THR A 104 -1.89 -7.73 -14.57
C THR A 104 -2.90 -6.69 -14.12
N ASP A 105 -3.75 -6.21 -15.04
CA ASP A 105 -4.73 -5.16 -14.79
C ASP A 105 -5.80 -5.60 -13.79
N ALA A 106 -6.17 -6.89 -13.76
CA ALA A 106 -7.20 -7.39 -12.87
C ALA A 106 -6.80 -7.17 -11.39
N ALA A 107 -5.65 -7.69 -10.98
CA ALA A 107 -5.17 -7.58 -9.62
C ALA A 107 -4.75 -6.14 -9.26
N ALA A 108 -4.06 -5.44 -10.17
CA ALA A 108 -3.69 -4.03 -9.97
C ALA A 108 -4.93 -3.14 -9.76
N THR A 109 -6.04 -3.39 -10.49
CA THR A 109 -7.29 -2.65 -10.33
C THR A 109 -7.94 -2.92 -8.96
N VAL A 110 -7.94 -4.18 -8.50
CA VAL A 110 -8.48 -4.52 -7.17
C VAL A 110 -7.68 -3.83 -6.07
N PHE A 111 -6.35 -3.91 -6.12
CA PHE A 111 -5.49 -3.25 -5.14
C PHE A 111 -5.58 -1.72 -5.23
N GLY A 112 -5.72 -1.17 -6.44
CA GLY A 112 -5.98 0.25 -6.66
C GLY A 112 -7.28 0.72 -6.00
N ARG A 113 -8.39 -0.03 -6.13
CA ARG A 113 -9.67 0.28 -5.46
C ARG A 113 -9.54 0.25 -3.93
N LEU A 114 -8.81 -0.71 -3.40
CA LEU A 114 -8.50 -0.77 -1.98
C LEU A 114 -7.79 0.52 -1.54
N MET A 115 -6.70 0.87 -2.21
CA MET A 115 -5.94 2.08 -1.88
C MET A 115 -6.77 3.35 -2.08
N ALA A 116 -7.60 3.43 -3.12
CA ALA A 116 -8.51 4.56 -3.34
C ALA A 116 -9.38 4.84 -2.11
N GLU A 117 -9.97 3.80 -1.52
CA GLU A 117 -10.82 3.97 -0.34
C GLU A 117 -10.05 4.24 0.95
N LEU A 118 -8.80 3.75 1.07
CA LEU A 118 -7.93 4.07 2.21
C LEU A 118 -7.48 5.54 2.20
N PHE A 119 -7.33 6.17 1.05
CA PHE A 119 -7.02 7.59 0.98
C PHE A 119 -8.22 8.50 1.31
N VAL A 120 -9.45 7.98 1.27
CA VAL A 120 -10.65 8.74 1.65
C VAL A 120 -10.99 8.47 3.12
N MET A 121 -10.36 9.21 4.03
CA MET A 121 -10.68 9.15 5.46
C MET A 121 -12.11 9.64 5.71
N ARG A 122 -12.51 10.73 5.06
CA ARG A 122 -13.84 11.36 5.17
C ARG A 122 -14.39 11.69 3.77
N GLU A 123 -15.73 11.66 3.66
CA GLU A 123 -16.42 11.96 2.40
C GLU A 123 -16.69 13.48 2.30
N ASP A 124 -15.73 14.19 1.78
CA ASP A 124 -15.76 15.62 1.53
C ASP A 124 -15.51 15.94 0.05
N HIS A 125 -15.28 17.22 -0.26
CA HIS A 125 -15.05 17.67 -1.64
C HIS A 125 -13.79 17.12 -2.28
N TRP A 126 -12.79 16.64 -1.50
CA TRP A 126 -11.55 16.03 -2.00
C TRP A 126 -11.66 14.53 -2.28
N GLN A 127 -12.76 13.90 -1.88
CA GLN A 127 -12.89 12.43 -1.95
C GLN A 127 -12.61 11.86 -3.34
N ASN A 128 -13.03 12.54 -4.42
CA ASN A 128 -12.84 12.04 -5.79
C ASN A 128 -11.39 12.15 -6.25
N ASP A 129 -10.71 13.24 -5.91
CA ASP A 129 -9.30 13.43 -6.22
C ASP A 129 -8.41 12.49 -5.39
N LEU A 130 -8.75 12.28 -4.12
CA LEU A 130 -8.10 11.30 -3.25
C LEU A 130 -8.30 9.86 -3.74
N ARG A 131 -9.52 9.49 -4.19
CA ARG A 131 -9.75 8.17 -4.82
C ARG A 131 -8.92 8.00 -6.09
N THR A 132 -8.87 9.01 -6.93
CA THR A 132 -8.09 8.97 -8.17
C THR A 132 -6.60 8.80 -7.88
N PHE A 133 -6.07 9.55 -6.91
CA PHE A 133 -4.69 9.41 -6.46
C PHE A 133 -4.42 8.02 -5.85
N GLY A 134 -5.27 7.58 -4.92
CA GLY A 134 -5.14 6.28 -4.26
C GLY A 134 -5.20 5.10 -5.24
N MET A 135 -6.10 5.19 -6.24
CA MET A 135 -6.20 4.20 -7.33
C MET A 135 -4.87 4.09 -8.10
N ALA A 136 -4.36 5.23 -8.59
CA ALA A 136 -3.13 5.26 -9.38
C ALA A 136 -1.92 4.78 -8.55
N LEU A 137 -1.81 5.24 -7.30
CA LEU A 137 -0.74 4.81 -6.40
C LEU A 137 -0.84 3.30 -6.09
N GLY A 138 -2.04 2.80 -5.84
CA GLY A 138 -2.25 1.38 -5.55
C GLY A 138 -1.88 0.49 -6.74
N GLN A 139 -2.28 0.86 -7.94
CA GLN A 139 -1.89 0.15 -9.16
C GLN A 139 -0.36 0.14 -9.33
N PHE A 140 0.28 1.30 -9.15
CA PHE A 140 1.74 1.40 -9.22
C PHE A 140 2.43 0.50 -8.18
N VAL A 141 1.99 0.54 -6.92
CA VAL A 141 2.59 -0.25 -5.83
C VAL A 141 2.43 -1.75 -6.10
N TYR A 142 1.24 -2.20 -6.50
CA TYR A 142 1.00 -3.61 -6.82
C TYR A 142 1.92 -4.11 -7.95
N VAL A 143 2.01 -3.35 -9.04
CA VAL A 143 2.85 -3.71 -10.18
C VAL A 143 4.33 -3.67 -9.82
N MET A 144 4.77 -2.69 -9.03
CA MET A 144 6.15 -2.60 -8.54
C MET A 144 6.54 -3.83 -7.72
N ASP A 145 5.71 -4.24 -6.76
CA ASP A 145 5.97 -5.43 -5.93
C ASP A 145 5.98 -6.70 -6.80
N ALA A 146 5.02 -6.86 -7.70
CA ALA A 146 4.99 -8.01 -8.62
C ALA A 146 6.25 -8.10 -9.52
N CYS A 147 6.79 -6.95 -9.96
CA CYS A 147 8.05 -6.92 -10.71
C CYS A 147 9.25 -7.38 -9.84
N ILE A 148 9.35 -6.85 -8.63
CA ILE A 148 10.48 -7.12 -7.73
C ILE A 148 10.45 -8.58 -7.24
N ASP A 149 9.27 -9.08 -6.90
CA ASP A 149 9.10 -10.41 -6.31
C ASP A 149 9.08 -11.53 -7.35
N LEU A 150 9.02 -11.21 -8.66
CA LEU A 150 8.88 -12.16 -9.76
C LEU A 150 9.82 -13.38 -9.67
N LYS A 151 11.11 -13.13 -9.39
CA LYS A 151 12.11 -14.20 -9.28
C LYS A 151 11.89 -15.10 -8.07
N GLY A 152 11.49 -14.50 -6.95
CA GLY A 152 11.16 -15.22 -5.71
C GLY A 152 9.90 -16.05 -5.86
N ASP A 153 8.83 -15.45 -6.36
CA ASP A 153 7.54 -16.08 -6.57
C ASP A 153 7.61 -17.25 -7.52
N LYS A 154 8.33 -17.09 -8.64
CA LYS A 154 8.54 -18.18 -9.58
C LYS A 154 9.27 -19.36 -8.95
N ARG A 155 10.28 -19.11 -8.11
CA ARG A 155 11.03 -20.19 -7.40
C ARG A 155 10.17 -20.88 -6.35
N ALA A 156 9.30 -20.09 -5.68
CA ALA A 156 8.37 -20.60 -4.67
C ALA A 156 7.06 -21.16 -5.24
N TYR A 157 6.89 -21.16 -6.57
CA TYR A 157 5.64 -21.55 -7.27
C TYR A 157 4.43 -20.72 -6.83
N LYS A 158 4.67 -19.52 -6.30
CA LYS A 158 3.62 -18.54 -5.97
C LYS A 158 3.06 -17.89 -7.24
N TYR A 159 1.87 -17.31 -7.11
CA TYR A 159 1.27 -16.53 -8.19
C TYR A 159 2.08 -15.24 -8.43
N ASN A 160 2.31 -14.92 -9.69
CA ASN A 160 2.79 -13.61 -10.10
C ASN A 160 2.32 -13.37 -11.54
N PRO A 161 1.60 -12.26 -11.82
CA PRO A 161 1.03 -11.99 -13.15
C PRO A 161 2.08 -11.80 -14.24
N PHE A 162 3.34 -11.54 -13.89
CA PHE A 162 4.45 -11.32 -14.82
C PHE A 162 5.28 -12.58 -15.11
N VAL A 163 4.86 -13.75 -14.65
CA VAL A 163 5.64 -14.99 -14.82
C VAL A 163 6.05 -15.25 -16.28
N TYR A 164 5.24 -14.78 -17.25
CA TYR A 164 5.51 -14.92 -18.69
C TYR A 164 6.62 -14.01 -19.21
N LEU A 165 7.01 -12.96 -18.45
CA LEU A 165 8.11 -12.07 -18.80
C LEU A 165 9.45 -12.53 -18.19
N TYR A 166 9.43 -13.47 -17.26
CA TYR A 166 10.61 -13.90 -16.53
C TYR A 166 11.74 -14.41 -17.45
N GLY A 167 12.93 -13.82 -17.30
CA GLY A 167 14.13 -14.21 -18.04
C GLY A 167 14.18 -13.71 -19.48
N ARG A 168 13.28 -12.82 -19.90
CA ARG A 168 13.39 -12.14 -21.18
C ARG A 168 14.50 -11.11 -21.15
N LEU A 169 15.16 -10.90 -22.29
CA LEU A 169 16.25 -9.91 -22.42
C LEU A 169 15.75 -8.48 -22.19
N ASP A 170 14.49 -8.21 -22.48
CA ASP A 170 13.82 -6.90 -22.35
C ASP A 170 12.94 -6.78 -21.09
N GLU A 171 13.12 -7.67 -20.12
CA GLU A 171 12.29 -7.72 -18.88
C GLU A 171 12.32 -6.40 -18.12
N ARG A 172 13.50 -5.89 -17.82
CA ARG A 172 13.70 -4.65 -17.07
C ARG A 172 13.06 -3.44 -17.74
N GLU A 173 13.31 -3.28 -19.06
CA GLU A 173 12.79 -2.16 -19.84
C GLU A 173 11.27 -2.17 -19.92
N ARG A 174 10.67 -3.35 -20.04
CA ARG A 174 9.22 -3.50 -20.02
C ARG A 174 8.62 -3.10 -18.70
N PHE A 175 9.20 -3.59 -17.60
CA PHE A 175 8.73 -3.22 -16.25
C PHE A 175 8.87 -1.72 -16.02
N LYS A 176 10.02 -1.14 -16.38
CA LYS A 176 10.25 0.29 -16.26
C LYS A 176 9.20 1.09 -17.02
N SER A 177 8.92 0.74 -18.27
CA SER A 177 7.92 1.44 -19.09
C SER A 177 6.50 1.36 -18.50
N ILE A 178 6.09 0.20 -17.99
CA ILE A 178 4.79 0.03 -17.34
C ILE A 178 4.71 0.90 -16.07
N LEU A 179 5.75 0.85 -15.23
CA LEU A 179 5.81 1.59 -13.98
C LEU A 179 5.85 3.10 -14.22
N GLU A 180 6.57 3.59 -15.25
CA GLU A 180 6.60 5.00 -15.63
C GLU A 180 5.21 5.52 -16.02
N LEU A 181 4.42 4.74 -16.77
CA LEU A 181 3.05 5.10 -17.13
C LEU A 181 2.15 5.22 -15.90
N LEU A 182 2.17 4.22 -15.01
CA LEU A 182 1.37 4.23 -13.78
C LEU A 182 1.79 5.37 -12.84
N LEU A 183 3.09 5.63 -12.74
CA LEU A 183 3.62 6.71 -11.93
C LEU A 183 3.22 8.08 -12.47
N ALA A 184 3.21 8.25 -13.80
CA ALA A 184 2.75 9.49 -14.43
C ALA A 184 1.28 9.79 -14.09
N ASP A 185 0.41 8.76 -14.03
CA ASP A 185 -0.98 8.91 -13.59
C ASP A 185 -1.08 9.30 -12.11
N CYS A 186 -0.23 8.70 -11.27
CA CYS A 186 -0.15 9.01 -9.85
C CYS A 186 0.30 10.47 -9.63
N VAL A 187 1.36 10.92 -10.32
CA VAL A 187 1.86 12.30 -10.21
C VAL A 187 0.82 13.31 -10.70
N ARG A 188 0.15 13.07 -11.83
CA ARG A 188 -0.93 13.93 -12.32
C ARG A 188 -2.08 14.05 -11.32
N SER A 189 -2.44 12.95 -10.67
CA SER A 189 -3.50 12.94 -9.66
C SER A 189 -3.08 13.71 -8.40
N PHE A 190 -1.81 13.58 -8.00
CA PHE A 190 -1.24 14.34 -6.89
C PHE A 190 -1.26 15.86 -7.16
N GLU A 191 -0.89 16.29 -8.37
CA GLU A 191 -0.83 17.72 -8.75
C GLU A 191 -2.20 18.40 -8.77
N ARG A 192 -3.31 17.66 -8.76
CA ARG A 192 -4.67 18.19 -8.62
C ARG A 192 -5.05 18.52 -7.18
N LEU A 193 -4.33 17.97 -6.20
CA LEU A 193 -4.57 18.23 -4.79
C LEU A 193 -3.87 19.54 -4.37
N PRO A 194 -4.51 20.42 -3.59
CA PRO A 194 -3.96 21.72 -3.21
C PRO A 194 -2.95 21.58 -2.05
N ILE A 195 -2.01 20.69 -2.20
CA ILE A 195 -0.99 20.41 -1.16
C ILE A 195 0.13 21.43 -1.30
N VAL A 196 0.36 22.20 -0.23
CA VAL A 196 1.44 23.17 -0.11
C VAL A 196 2.50 22.67 0.86
N GLN A 197 2.07 22.28 2.07
CA GLN A 197 2.96 21.73 3.09
C GLN A 197 3.51 20.39 2.63
N ASP A 198 4.80 20.18 2.79
CA ASP A 198 5.51 18.93 2.44
C ASP A 198 5.37 18.48 0.96
N ALA A 199 4.86 19.36 0.07
CA ALA A 199 4.66 19.03 -1.35
C ALA A 199 5.94 18.54 -2.03
N ASP A 200 7.07 19.18 -1.77
CA ASP A 200 8.36 18.82 -2.35
C ASP A 200 8.86 17.47 -1.83
N ILE A 201 8.59 17.14 -0.56
CA ILE A 201 8.94 15.84 0.02
C ILE A 201 8.11 14.73 -0.65
N ILE A 202 6.79 14.95 -0.79
CA ILE A 202 5.90 13.98 -1.43
C ILE A 202 6.28 13.79 -2.91
N LYS A 203 6.57 14.89 -3.64
CA LYS A 203 7.05 14.82 -5.02
C LYS A 203 8.36 14.05 -5.13
N ASN A 204 9.32 14.29 -4.23
CA ASN A 204 10.58 13.56 -4.22
C ASN A 204 10.37 12.06 -3.97
N ILE A 205 9.43 11.69 -3.10
CA ILE A 205 9.08 10.28 -2.88
C ILE A 205 8.50 9.67 -4.16
N LEU A 206 7.53 10.33 -4.79
CA LEU A 206 6.87 9.85 -6.00
C LEU A 206 7.82 9.80 -7.22
N CYS A 207 8.67 10.82 -7.40
CA CYS A 207 9.52 10.90 -8.59
C CYS A 207 10.85 10.16 -8.48
N SER A 208 11.39 9.99 -7.25
CA SER A 208 12.72 9.42 -7.03
C SER A 208 12.71 8.27 -6.03
N GLY A 209 12.04 8.45 -4.89
CA GLY A 209 12.06 7.49 -3.78
C GLY A 209 11.53 6.11 -4.17
N VAL A 210 10.47 6.05 -4.96
CA VAL A 210 9.83 4.80 -5.40
C VAL A 210 10.75 3.94 -6.27
N TRP A 211 11.73 4.53 -6.96
CA TRP A 211 12.65 3.81 -7.83
C TRP A 211 13.80 3.13 -7.11
N ILE A 212 14.12 3.52 -5.88
CA ILE A 212 15.27 2.99 -5.13
C ILE A 212 15.23 1.45 -5.04
N LYS A 213 14.04 0.90 -4.75
CA LYS A 213 13.87 -0.56 -4.62
C LYS A 213 14.00 -1.25 -5.99
N PHE A 214 13.43 -0.67 -7.04
CA PHE A 214 13.53 -1.18 -8.41
C PHE A 214 14.99 -1.17 -8.89
N ASP A 215 15.69 -0.06 -8.75
CA ASP A 215 17.07 0.10 -9.18
C ASP A 215 18.03 -0.79 -8.39
N SER A 216 17.77 -1.02 -7.10
CA SER A 216 18.58 -1.97 -6.33
C SER A 216 18.39 -3.42 -6.78
N HIS A 217 17.21 -3.77 -7.35
CA HIS A 217 16.90 -5.12 -7.81
C HIS A 217 17.37 -5.36 -9.25
N TYR A 218 17.13 -4.42 -10.15
CA TYR A 218 17.41 -4.54 -11.59
C TYR A 218 18.69 -3.82 -12.03
N GLY A 219 19.37 -3.11 -11.14
CA GLY A 219 20.50 -2.23 -11.46
C GLY A 219 20.05 -0.86 -11.98
N THR A 220 20.93 0.13 -11.81
CA THR A 220 20.73 1.48 -12.38
C THR A 220 21.05 1.48 -13.87
N ASP A 221 20.39 2.37 -14.65
CA ASP A 221 20.81 2.66 -16.00
C ASP A 221 22.23 3.24 -15.96
N ASN A 222 23.24 2.43 -16.28
CA ASN A 222 24.57 2.95 -16.55
C ASN A 222 24.48 3.80 -17.83
N LYS A 223 24.39 5.12 -17.63
CA LYS A 223 24.66 6.08 -18.70
C LYS A 223 26.14 6.32 -18.82
#